data_3331fc6e2a93033a83173601ece205af
#
_entry.id   3331fc6e2a93033a83173601ece205af
#
_cell.length_a   1.000
_cell.length_b   1.000
_cell.length_c   1.000
_cell.angle_alpha   90.00
_cell.angle_beta   90.00
_cell.angle_gamma   90.00
#
_symmetry.space_group_name_H-M   'P 1'
#
loop_
_entity.id
_entity.type
_entity.pdbx_description
1 polymer ?
#
loop_
_entity_poly.entity_id
_entity_poly.type
_entity_poly.pdbx_seq_one_letter_code
_entity_poly.pdbx_strand_id
1 'polypeptide(L)'
;GKIRYVGLSNETPWGVLNFLQLSKDKKFPRMMSIQNPYSLLNRSYEVGLAEVSIRENIGCLAYSPLASGYLSGKYRNNSFPKGSRMDRDWDFWTRYRKPNTNEAVEHYYKISKKFNMISSAACD
;
A
#
# COMPACT_ATOMS: atom_id res chain seq x y z
N GLY A 1 20.00 14.20 19.54
CA GLY A 1 19.14 13.25 18.99
C GLY A 1 19.61 12.41 17.83
N LYS A 2 19.43 11.08 17.95
CA LYS A 2 19.71 10.13 16.85
C LYS A 2 18.52 9.95 15.91
N ILE A 3 17.30 10.29 16.37
CA ILE A 3 16.03 10.14 15.63
C ILE A 3 15.30 11.48 15.67
N ARG A 4 14.76 11.94 14.55
CA ARG A 4 13.97 13.17 14.44
C ARG A 4 12.47 12.92 14.55
N TYR A 5 11.98 11.88 13.92
CA TYR A 5 10.56 11.51 13.88
C TYR A 5 10.38 10.02 14.09
N VAL A 6 9.24 9.64 14.61
CA VAL A 6 8.82 8.25 14.80
C VAL A 6 7.48 8.01 14.09
N GLY A 7 7.24 6.79 13.66
CA GLY A 7 6.02 6.37 12.99
C GLY A 7 5.60 4.97 13.41
N LEU A 8 4.40 4.58 13.02
CA LEU A 8 3.81 3.28 13.27
C LEU A 8 3.86 2.41 12.01
N SER A 9 3.70 1.11 12.17
CA SER A 9 3.61 0.18 11.05
C SER A 9 2.57 -0.91 11.33
N ASN A 10 1.68 -1.14 10.37
CA ASN A 10 0.63 -2.15 10.41
C ASN A 10 -0.32 -2.02 11.61
N GLU A 11 -0.54 -0.78 12.08
CA GLU A 11 -1.43 -0.51 13.20
C GLU A 11 -2.89 -0.38 12.75
N THR A 12 -3.79 -0.60 13.72
CA THR A 12 -5.23 -0.38 13.56
C THR A 12 -5.59 1.09 13.84
N PRO A 13 -6.78 1.58 13.42
CA PRO A 13 -7.25 2.91 13.77
C PRO A 13 -7.23 3.16 15.28
N TRP A 14 -7.70 2.18 16.06
CA TRP A 14 -7.70 2.25 17.52
C TRP A 14 -6.28 2.34 18.10
N GLY A 15 -5.36 1.52 17.62
CA GLY A 15 -3.96 1.56 18.05
C GLY A 15 -3.30 2.90 17.78
N VAL A 16 -3.50 3.46 16.57
CA VAL A 16 -2.99 4.79 16.22
C VAL A 16 -3.49 5.87 17.19
N LEU A 17 -4.81 5.90 17.47
CA LEU A 17 -5.38 6.87 18.39
C LEU A 17 -4.82 6.73 19.80
N ASN A 18 -4.62 5.49 20.29
CA ASN A 18 -3.99 5.26 21.59
C ASN A 18 -2.54 5.77 21.65
N PHE A 19 -1.73 5.52 20.63
CA PHE A 19 -0.37 6.06 20.58
C PHE A 19 -0.36 7.59 20.60
N LEU A 20 -1.29 8.23 19.90
CA LEU A 20 -1.42 9.70 19.91
C LEU A 20 -1.86 10.23 21.27
N GLN A 21 -2.81 9.57 21.92
CA GLN A 21 -3.26 9.94 23.25
C GLN A 21 -2.12 9.81 24.27
N LEU A 22 -1.39 8.68 24.24
CA LEU A 22 -0.22 8.49 25.10
C LEU A 22 0.86 9.55 24.87
N SER A 23 1.03 10.00 23.63
CA SER A 23 1.99 11.09 23.32
C SER A 23 1.59 12.39 24.00
N LYS A 24 0.28 12.70 24.03
CA LYS A 24 -0.26 13.89 24.72
C LYS A 24 -0.09 13.77 26.25
N ASP A 25 -0.52 12.63 26.80
CA ASP A 25 -0.63 12.45 28.27
C ASP A 25 0.74 12.27 28.94
N LYS A 26 1.67 11.57 28.29
CA LYS A 26 2.96 11.17 28.84
C LYS A 26 4.14 11.93 28.25
N LYS A 27 3.91 12.92 27.41
CA LYS A 27 4.94 13.70 26.71
C LYS A 27 5.91 12.83 25.88
N PHE A 28 5.42 11.70 25.34
CA PHE A 28 6.17 10.87 24.42
C PHE A 28 6.25 11.54 23.04
N PRO A 29 7.24 11.19 22.20
CA PRO A 29 7.29 11.67 20.83
C PRO A 29 5.99 11.33 20.09
N ARG A 30 5.45 12.32 19.38
CA ARG A 30 4.23 12.12 18.58
C ARG A 30 4.53 11.24 17.37
N MET A 31 3.64 10.29 17.09
CA MET A 31 3.68 9.49 15.86
C MET A 31 3.34 10.38 14.67
N MET A 32 4.27 10.49 13.70
CA MET A 32 4.15 11.39 12.56
C MET A 32 3.66 10.71 11.29
N SER A 33 3.79 9.38 11.23
CA SER A 33 3.38 8.58 10.07
C SER A 33 2.90 7.20 10.48
N ILE A 34 2.15 6.59 9.56
CA ILE A 34 1.79 5.17 9.64
C ILE A 34 2.13 4.48 8.32
N GLN A 35 2.82 3.35 8.39
CA GLN A 35 3.15 2.53 7.23
C GLN A 35 2.22 1.31 7.16
N ASN A 36 1.34 1.29 6.19
CA ASN A 36 0.36 0.20 5.98
C ASN A 36 0.29 -0.19 4.49
N PRO A 37 -0.22 -1.40 4.18
CA PRO A 37 -0.47 -1.80 2.80
C PRO A 37 -1.55 -0.90 2.20
N TYR A 38 -1.24 -0.25 1.08
CA TYR A 38 -2.22 0.58 0.39
C TYR A 38 -1.93 0.62 -1.10
N SER A 39 -2.89 0.19 -1.90
CA SER A 39 -2.82 0.18 -3.36
C SER A 39 -4.22 0.07 -3.96
N LEU A 40 -4.34 0.19 -5.28
CA LEU A 40 -5.62 -0.02 -5.97
C LEU A 40 -6.21 -1.43 -5.78
N LEU A 41 -5.38 -2.43 -5.45
CA LEU A 41 -5.81 -3.80 -5.15
C LEU A 41 -5.97 -4.08 -3.64
N ASN A 42 -5.58 -3.15 -2.79
CA ASN A 42 -5.75 -3.27 -1.34
C ASN A 42 -6.10 -1.91 -0.75
N ARG A 43 -7.39 -1.68 -0.57
CA ARG A 43 -7.94 -0.42 -0.07
C ARG A 43 -8.38 -0.50 1.40
N SER A 44 -7.91 -1.51 2.14
CA SER A 44 -8.27 -1.70 3.55
C SER A 44 -7.91 -0.51 4.45
N TYR A 45 -6.88 0.27 4.06
CA TYR A 45 -6.51 1.50 4.73
C TYR A 45 -7.65 2.53 4.78
N GLU A 46 -8.50 2.57 3.76
CA GLU A 46 -9.59 3.54 3.64
C GLU A 46 -10.75 3.27 4.61
N VAL A 47 -10.87 2.05 5.15
CA VAL A 47 -12.00 1.65 6.03
C VAL A 47 -11.98 2.42 7.35
N GLY A 48 -10.84 2.92 7.81
CA GLY A 48 -10.76 3.69 9.05
C GLY A 48 -9.46 4.47 9.21
N LEU A 49 -8.34 3.93 8.77
CA LEU A 49 -7.04 4.61 8.93
C LEU A 49 -6.95 5.90 8.11
N ALA A 50 -7.58 5.98 6.95
CA ALA A 50 -7.60 7.20 6.16
C ALA A 50 -8.28 8.35 6.91
N GLU A 51 -9.42 8.09 7.55
CA GLU A 51 -10.09 9.09 8.38
C GLU A 51 -9.21 9.56 9.54
N VAL A 52 -8.63 8.61 10.29
CA VAL A 52 -7.72 8.94 11.41
C VAL A 52 -6.53 9.75 10.91
N SER A 53 -5.94 9.38 9.78
CA SER A 53 -4.78 10.06 9.21
C SER A 53 -5.10 11.52 8.85
N ILE A 54 -6.26 11.76 8.24
CA ILE A 54 -6.71 13.11 7.86
C ILE A 54 -6.98 13.94 9.12
N ARG A 55 -7.79 13.43 10.06
CA ARG A 55 -8.19 14.16 11.25
C ARG A 55 -7.03 14.45 12.20
N GLU A 56 -6.10 13.51 12.32
CA GLU A 56 -4.95 13.63 13.22
C GLU A 56 -3.70 14.15 12.51
N ASN A 57 -3.77 14.47 11.23
CA ASN A 57 -2.62 14.93 10.44
C ASN A 57 -1.41 13.99 10.56
N ILE A 58 -1.61 12.70 10.24
CA ILE A 58 -0.57 11.67 10.20
C ILE A 58 -0.32 11.28 8.76
N GLY A 59 0.96 11.26 8.34
CA GLY A 59 1.34 10.83 6.99
C GLY A 59 1.14 9.33 6.77
N CYS A 60 0.59 8.95 5.61
CA CYS A 60 0.56 7.56 5.16
C CYS A 60 1.82 7.23 4.35
N LEU A 61 2.53 6.18 4.75
CA LEU A 61 3.60 5.55 4.00
C LEU A 61 3.07 4.25 3.40
N ALA A 62 2.52 4.34 2.19
CA ALA A 62 1.97 3.17 1.53
C ALA A 62 3.07 2.17 1.17
N TYR A 63 2.97 0.92 1.64
CA TYR A 63 3.83 -0.15 1.14
C TYR A 63 3.10 -1.05 0.16
N SER A 64 3.86 -1.68 -0.75
CA SER A 64 3.35 -2.43 -1.89
C SER A 64 2.37 -1.63 -2.76
N PRO A 65 2.66 -0.38 -3.13
CA PRO A 65 1.74 0.45 -3.92
C PRO A 65 1.44 -0.16 -5.29
N LEU A 66 2.37 -0.96 -5.84
CA LEU A 66 2.19 -1.72 -7.07
C LEU A 66 1.68 -3.16 -6.84
N ALA A 67 1.18 -3.48 -5.64
CA ALA A 67 0.63 -4.81 -5.32
C ALA A 67 1.57 -5.96 -5.72
N SER A 68 2.82 -5.92 -5.24
CA SER A 68 3.90 -6.88 -5.58
C SER A 68 4.21 -7.00 -7.07
N GLY A 69 3.90 -5.96 -7.85
CA GLY A 69 4.14 -5.89 -9.28
C GLY A 69 2.91 -6.19 -10.15
N TYR A 70 1.77 -6.58 -9.59
CA TYR A 70 0.55 -6.80 -10.37
C TYR A 70 0.08 -5.53 -11.07
N LEU A 71 0.10 -4.39 -10.39
CA LEU A 71 -0.31 -3.10 -10.96
C LEU A 71 0.70 -2.50 -11.94
N SER A 72 1.90 -3.08 -12.07
CA SER A 72 2.82 -2.73 -13.16
C SER A 72 2.38 -3.30 -14.51
N GLY A 73 1.46 -4.27 -14.49
CA GLY A 73 0.97 -4.94 -15.71
C GLY A 73 1.85 -6.06 -16.22
N LYS A 74 3.05 -6.27 -15.67
CA LYS A 74 3.98 -7.29 -16.16
C LYS A 74 3.50 -8.74 -16.02
N TYR A 75 2.50 -8.95 -15.14
CA TYR A 75 1.88 -10.28 -14.95
C TYR A 75 0.58 -10.47 -15.72
N ARG A 76 0.23 -9.52 -16.61
CA ARG A 76 -0.95 -9.64 -17.49
C ARG A 76 -0.81 -10.85 -18.41
N ASN A 77 -1.95 -11.40 -18.81
CA ASN A 77 -2.02 -12.60 -19.65
C ASN A 77 -1.24 -13.81 -19.07
N ASN A 78 -1.18 -13.92 -17.74
CA ASN A 78 -0.43 -14.95 -17.02
C ASN A 78 1.05 -14.99 -17.39
N SER A 79 1.64 -13.86 -17.75
CA SER A 79 3.06 -13.72 -17.99
C SER A 79 3.82 -13.63 -16.67
N PHE A 80 4.92 -14.34 -16.53
CA PHE A 80 5.81 -14.29 -15.36
C PHE A 80 7.25 -14.09 -15.83
N PRO A 81 7.67 -12.84 -16.07
CA PRO A 81 8.99 -12.55 -16.58
C PRO A 81 10.07 -13.14 -15.68
N LYS A 82 11.12 -13.71 -16.31
CA LYS A 82 12.25 -14.34 -15.62
C LYS A 82 12.89 -13.35 -14.63
N GLY A 83 13.13 -13.80 -13.40
CA GLY A 83 13.69 -13.00 -12.32
C GLY A 83 12.66 -12.09 -11.61
N SER A 84 11.42 -12.07 -12.06
CA SER A 84 10.34 -11.36 -11.33
C SER A 84 9.99 -12.05 -10.01
N ARG A 85 9.29 -11.34 -9.13
CA ARG A 85 8.86 -11.91 -7.84
C ARG A 85 8.01 -13.17 -8.01
N MET A 86 7.09 -13.17 -8.96
CA MET A 86 6.22 -14.32 -9.22
C MET A 86 6.96 -15.50 -9.87
N ASP A 87 8.03 -15.24 -10.60
CA ASP A 87 8.90 -16.29 -11.16
C ASP A 87 9.77 -16.96 -10.10
N ARG A 88 10.32 -16.17 -9.15
CA ARG A 88 11.24 -16.68 -8.13
C ARG A 88 10.56 -17.30 -6.92
N ASP A 89 9.49 -16.68 -6.42
CA ASP A 89 8.92 -16.97 -5.10
C ASP A 89 7.38 -17.08 -5.19
N TRP A 90 6.88 -17.84 -6.14
CA TRP A 90 5.46 -17.99 -6.42
C TRP A 90 4.61 -18.30 -5.17
N ASP A 91 5.05 -19.24 -4.35
CA ASP A 91 4.29 -19.68 -3.18
C ASP A 91 4.32 -18.68 -2.02
N PHE A 92 5.33 -17.83 -1.98
CA PHE A 92 5.43 -16.77 -0.97
C PHE A 92 4.49 -15.59 -1.27
N TRP A 93 4.32 -15.20 -2.55
CA TRP A 93 3.59 -14.02 -2.97
C TRP A 93 2.10 -14.28 -3.21
N THR A 94 1.38 -14.85 -2.22
CA THR A 94 -0.02 -15.26 -2.35
C THR A 94 -1.05 -14.14 -2.17
N ARG A 95 -0.69 -13.03 -1.49
CA ARG A 95 -1.60 -11.95 -1.09
C ARG A 95 -2.48 -11.43 -2.23
N TYR A 96 -1.90 -11.25 -3.41
CA TYR A 96 -2.59 -10.70 -4.58
C TYR A 96 -2.99 -11.74 -5.62
N ARG A 97 -2.82 -13.04 -5.33
CA ARG A 97 -3.30 -14.14 -6.19
C ARG A 97 -4.75 -14.49 -5.85
N LYS A 98 -5.65 -13.59 -6.22
CA LYS A 98 -7.09 -13.74 -6.01
C LYS A 98 -7.80 -13.86 -7.36
N PRO A 99 -8.97 -14.54 -7.43
CA PRO A 99 -9.66 -14.79 -8.71
C PRO A 99 -9.90 -13.52 -9.53
N ASN A 100 -10.24 -12.40 -8.89
CA ASN A 100 -10.56 -11.13 -9.55
C ASN A 100 -9.36 -10.19 -9.74
N THR A 101 -8.14 -10.57 -9.32
CA THR A 101 -6.97 -9.69 -9.42
C THR A 101 -6.64 -9.34 -10.86
N ASN A 102 -6.60 -10.33 -11.74
CA ASN A 102 -6.25 -10.11 -13.16
C ASN A 102 -7.30 -9.23 -13.86
N GLU A 103 -8.59 -9.44 -13.59
CA GLU A 103 -9.67 -8.62 -14.13
C GLU A 103 -9.54 -7.16 -13.68
N ALA A 104 -9.31 -6.93 -12.39
CA ALA A 104 -9.11 -5.59 -11.85
C ALA A 104 -7.90 -4.90 -12.49
N VAL A 105 -6.77 -5.59 -12.62
CA VAL A 105 -5.56 -5.06 -13.29
C VAL A 105 -5.85 -4.68 -14.74
N GLU A 106 -6.60 -5.50 -15.48
CA GLU A 106 -7.00 -5.19 -16.86
C GLU A 106 -7.87 -3.93 -16.93
N HIS A 107 -8.80 -3.74 -16.01
CA HIS A 107 -9.61 -2.52 -15.95
C HIS A 107 -8.76 -1.29 -15.69
N TYR A 108 -7.86 -1.31 -14.72
CA TYR A 108 -6.94 -0.20 -14.45
C TYR A 108 -6.03 0.10 -15.64
N TYR A 109 -5.53 -0.93 -16.31
CA TYR A 109 -4.71 -0.77 -17.50
C TYR A 109 -5.49 -0.08 -18.64
N LYS A 110 -6.74 -0.52 -18.91
CA LYS A 110 -7.60 0.11 -19.92
C LYS A 110 -7.87 1.59 -19.62
N ILE A 111 -8.13 1.92 -18.35
CA ILE A 111 -8.33 3.30 -17.91
C ILE A 111 -7.05 4.13 -18.15
N SER A 112 -5.89 3.62 -17.74
CA SER A 112 -4.62 4.32 -17.93
C SER A 112 -4.36 4.63 -19.42
N LYS A 113 -4.62 3.68 -20.31
CA LYS A 113 -4.49 3.89 -21.76
C LYS A 113 -5.48 4.91 -22.30
N LYS A 114 -6.75 4.83 -21.87
CA LYS A 114 -7.79 5.77 -22.32
C LYS A 114 -7.45 7.22 -22.00
N PHE A 115 -6.82 7.48 -20.87
CA PHE A 115 -6.47 8.82 -20.41
C PHE A 115 -5.00 9.20 -20.66
N ASN A 116 -4.28 8.40 -21.44
CA ASN A 116 -2.85 8.57 -21.69
C ASN A 116 -2.02 8.80 -20.41
N MET A 117 -2.46 8.16 -19.32
CA MET A 117 -1.73 8.18 -18.06
C MET A 117 -0.59 7.18 -18.15
N ILE A 118 0.53 7.52 -17.52
CA ILE A 118 1.56 6.52 -17.26
C ILE A 118 0.91 5.47 -16.35
N SER A 119 0.54 4.33 -16.93
CA SER A 119 0.19 3.19 -16.11
C SER A 119 1.45 2.85 -15.33
N SER A 120 1.32 2.46 -14.07
CA SER A 120 2.42 1.83 -13.33
C SER A 120 3.00 0.63 -14.08
N ALA A 121 2.35 0.19 -15.14
CA ALA A 121 2.79 -0.78 -16.12
C ALA A 121 3.84 -0.25 -17.11
N ALA A 122 4.03 1.05 -17.23
CA ALA A 122 4.98 1.69 -18.14
C ALA A 122 6.24 2.19 -17.41
N CYS A 123 6.39 1.87 -16.13
CA CYS A 123 7.58 2.20 -15.34
C CYS A 123 8.54 1.01 -15.27
N ASP A 124 8.82 0.39 -16.40
CA ASP A 124 9.94 -0.56 -16.59
C ASP A 124 10.95 0.02 -17.58
#